data_72be54329109135de7eaa94fa9bbb3e0
#
_entry.id   72be54329109135de7eaa94fa9bbb3e0
#
_cell.length_a   1.000
_cell.length_b   1.000
_cell.length_c   1.000
_cell.angle_alpha   90.00
_cell.angle_beta   90.00
_cell.angle_gamma   90.00
#
_symmetry.space_group_name_H-M   'P 1'
#
loop_
_entity.id
_entity.type
_entity.pdbx_description
1 polymer ?
#
loop_
_entity_poly.entity_id
_entity_poly.type
_entity_poly.pdbx_seq_one_letter_code
_entity_poly.pdbx_strand_id
1 'polypeptide(L)'
;MSTFAFPISLAIARTDSIGDVIVTLPLCGFIKKHSPNTRIVFIGRSYTQAIVEACPFVDEFLNFDMRATSSLNVDACVFAFPDAEVMKWVKAQGVKNRIATGSRIASWKFANDRVFFSRKNSDLHESQLNFYLLRPFGVEDIPSLEEIRLWHVLKPQVESPIQLEPNKRLVVFHMLSKGSALNWSLPQYQELAALLPAADFNIYITGTEEEGVRIRKNFRFDSHLTDLTGKLSLPQLIAFIATCETLVAASTGPLHIASAVGIRAIGLYPSQRPMHPGRWMPIGERAAYLEDGVVDDATVLNISAEEVFEKLNN
;
A
#
# COMPACT_ATOMS: atom_id res chain seq x y z
N MET A 1 16.44 21.44 -17.98
CA MET A 1 16.21 20.12 -17.37
C MET A 1 16.98 20.12 -16.05
N SER A 2 16.30 20.06 -14.91
CA SER A 2 16.94 19.93 -13.60
C SER A 2 17.65 18.57 -13.57
N THR A 3 18.96 18.58 -13.40
CA THR A 3 19.77 17.36 -13.25
C THR A 3 19.69 16.91 -11.82
N PHE A 4 18.93 15.85 -11.55
CA PHE A 4 18.92 15.21 -10.23
C PHE A 4 20.25 14.49 -9.97
N ALA A 5 20.76 14.59 -8.73
CA ALA A 5 22.06 14.02 -8.33
C ALA A 5 21.87 12.68 -7.57
N PHE A 6 21.21 11.71 -8.20
CA PHE A 6 21.07 10.38 -7.59
C PHE A 6 22.41 9.62 -7.59
N PRO A 7 22.74 8.89 -6.51
CA PRO A 7 23.95 8.08 -6.43
C PRO A 7 23.86 6.82 -7.32
N ILE A 8 25.00 6.13 -7.48
CA ILE A 8 25.06 4.87 -8.23
C ILE A 8 24.23 3.78 -7.52
N SER A 9 24.20 3.80 -6.19
CA SER A 9 23.43 2.84 -5.41
C SER A 9 22.69 3.52 -4.25
N LEU A 10 21.40 3.22 -4.11
CA LEU A 10 20.52 3.83 -3.11
C LEU A 10 19.66 2.77 -2.42
N ALA A 11 19.65 2.78 -1.09
CA ALA A 11 18.67 2.02 -0.32
C ALA A 11 17.46 2.88 0.03
N ILE A 12 16.27 2.29 0.01
CA ILE A 12 15.03 2.87 0.55
C ILE A 12 14.54 1.93 1.64
N ALA A 13 14.37 2.45 2.86
CA ALA A 13 13.96 1.66 4.01
C ALA A 13 12.52 2.00 4.43
N ARG A 14 11.63 1.00 4.40
CA ARG A 14 10.28 1.07 4.93
C ARG A 14 9.91 -0.29 5.54
N THR A 15 9.69 -0.34 6.85
CA THR A 15 9.57 -1.59 7.62
C THR A 15 8.24 -1.71 8.40
N ASP A 16 7.30 -0.85 8.13
CA ASP A 16 5.94 -0.86 8.68
C ASP A 16 4.93 -1.59 7.76
N SER A 17 3.69 -1.17 7.65
CA SER A 17 2.63 -1.96 7.03
C SER A 17 2.76 -2.13 5.49
N ILE A 18 2.05 -3.11 4.92
CA ILE A 18 1.99 -3.38 3.47
C ILE A 18 1.56 -2.11 2.70
N GLY A 19 0.51 -1.41 3.15
CA GLY A 19 0.04 -0.19 2.50
C GLY A 19 1.12 0.89 2.47
N ASP A 20 1.82 1.08 3.58
CA ASP A 20 2.93 2.02 3.71
C ASP A 20 4.09 1.72 2.76
N VAL A 21 4.43 0.43 2.61
CA VAL A 21 5.43 0.00 1.63
C VAL A 21 4.98 0.35 0.22
N ILE A 22 3.75 -0.01 -0.16
CA ILE A 22 3.23 0.22 -1.53
C ILE A 22 3.24 1.72 -1.88
N VAL A 23 2.81 2.61 -0.99
CA VAL A 23 2.82 4.06 -1.24
C VAL A 23 4.23 4.69 -1.19
N THR A 24 5.25 3.91 -0.80
CA THR A 24 6.66 4.32 -0.85
C THR A 24 7.34 3.89 -2.15
N LEU A 25 6.91 2.79 -2.77
CA LEU A 25 7.50 2.24 -4.00
C LEU A 25 7.55 3.24 -5.18
N PRO A 26 6.63 4.21 -5.34
CA PRO A 26 6.75 5.23 -6.38
C PRO A 26 8.05 6.03 -6.37
N LEU A 27 8.72 6.17 -5.22
CA LEU A 27 10.08 6.75 -5.17
C LEU A 27 11.06 5.98 -6.06
N CYS A 28 10.98 4.64 -6.04
CA CYS A 28 11.83 3.78 -6.86
C CYS A 28 11.60 4.04 -8.35
N GLY A 29 10.35 4.11 -8.78
CA GLY A 29 9.99 4.40 -10.18
C GLY A 29 10.44 5.79 -10.63
N PHE A 30 10.26 6.81 -9.80
CA PHE A 30 10.77 8.14 -10.08
C PHE A 30 12.29 8.15 -10.23
N ILE A 31 13.02 7.51 -9.34
CA ILE A 31 14.49 7.42 -9.40
C ILE A 31 14.91 6.70 -10.69
N LYS A 32 14.31 5.56 -11.01
CA LYS A 32 14.61 4.81 -12.24
C LYS A 32 14.31 5.60 -13.51
N LYS A 33 13.26 6.42 -13.53
CA LYS A 33 12.94 7.31 -14.66
C LYS A 33 14.05 8.34 -14.91
N HIS A 34 14.61 8.90 -13.85
CA HIS A 34 15.58 10.01 -13.94
C HIS A 34 17.05 9.56 -13.86
N SER A 35 17.31 8.39 -13.30
CA SER A 35 18.62 7.76 -13.18
C SER A 35 18.48 6.23 -13.34
N PRO A 36 18.32 5.73 -14.58
CA PRO A 36 18.03 4.30 -14.83
C PRO A 36 19.09 3.34 -14.29
N ASN A 37 20.33 3.81 -14.19
CA ASN A 37 21.47 3.00 -13.75
C ASN A 37 21.65 3.00 -12.22
N THR A 38 20.90 3.77 -11.46
CA THR A 38 20.92 3.71 -9.99
C THR A 38 20.40 2.35 -9.51
N ARG A 39 21.25 1.57 -8.82
CA ARG A 39 20.83 0.34 -8.17
C ARG A 39 20.00 0.67 -6.92
N ILE A 40 18.77 0.18 -6.88
CA ILE A 40 17.82 0.40 -5.78
C ILE A 40 17.71 -0.86 -4.94
N VAL A 41 18.09 -0.76 -3.66
CA VAL A 41 17.90 -1.80 -2.63
C VAL A 41 16.74 -1.37 -1.74
N PHE A 42 15.71 -2.19 -1.62
CA PHE A 42 14.59 -1.90 -0.71
C PHE A 42 14.75 -2.70 0.58
N ILE A 43 14.86 -2.01 1.71
CA ILE A 43 14.97 -2.63 3.05
C ILE A 43 13.56 -2.74 3.64
N GLY A 44 13.08 -3.96 3.81
CA GLY A 44 11.76 -4.27 4.35
C GLY A 44 11.78 -5.43 5.35
N ARG A 45 10.61 -5.85 5.78
CA ARG A 45 10.40 -7.04 6.62
C ARG A 45 9.99 -8.24 5.78
N SER A 46 10.18 -9.45 6.29
CA SER A 46 9.82 -10.70 5.60
C SER A 46 8.41 -10.69 5.02
N TYR A 47 7.44 -10.19 5.78
CA TYR A 47 6.04 -10.17 5.38
C TYR A 47 5.71 -9.18 4.25
N THR A 48 6.61 -8.25 3.92
CA THR A 48 6.45 -7.30 2.81
C THR A 48 7.26 -7.67 1.57
N GLN A 49 8.07 -8.72 1.63
CA GLN A 49 8.97 -9.15 0.56
C GLN A 49 8.26 -9.27 -0.79
N ALA A 50 7.15 -9.99 -0.83
CA ALA A 50 6.41 -10.22 -2.08
C ALA A 50 5.87 -8.93 -2.71
N ILE A 51 5.56 -7.90 -1.91
CA ILE A 51 5.15 -6.58 -2.41
C ILE A 51 6.32 -5.89 -3.11
N VAL A 52 7.49 -5.92 -2.48
CA VAL A 52 8.68 -5.26 -3.04
C VAL A 52 9.17 -5.98 -4.29
N GLU A 53 9.19 -7.30 -4.29
CA GLU A 53 9.56 -8.12 -5.45
C GLU A 53 8.58 -7.98 -6.63
N ALA A 54 7.32 -7.64 -6.37
CA ALA A 54 6.34 -7.32 -7.39
C ALA A 54 6.55 -5.92 -8.01
N CYS A 55 7.36 -5.05 -7.40
CA CYS A 55 7.66 -3.73 -7.93
C CYS A 55 8.76 -3.80 -9.01
N PRO A 56 8.47 -3.39 -10.27
CA PRO A 56 9.45 -3.50 -11.36
C PRO A 56 10.61 -2.49 -11.27
N PHE A 57 10.61 -1.61 -10.29
CA PHE A 57 11.59 -0.54 -10.12
C PHE A 57 12.59 -0.80 -9.00
N VAL A 58 12.49 -1.93 -8.30
CA VAL A 58 13.42 -2.34 -7.26
C VAL A 58 14.34 -3.42 -7.81
N ASP A 59 15.66 -3.26 -7.62
CA ASP A 59 16.64 -4.23 -8.10
C ASP A 59 16.90 -5.34 -7.08
N GLU A 60 16.77 -5.04 -5.78
CA GLU A 60 17.10 -5.97 -4.71
C GLU A 60 16.22 -5.72 -3.48
N PHE A 61 15.70 -6.80 -2.89
CA PHE A 61 15.05 -6.76 -1.57
C PHE A 61 16.02 -7.22 -0.49
N LEU A 62 16.22 -6.38 0.54
CA LEU A 62 16.98 -6.74 1.73
C LEU A 62 16.01 -6.99 2.88
N ASN A 63 15.95 -8.24 3.32
CA ASN A 63 15.12 -8.63 4.46
C ASN A 63 15.79 -8.21 5.77
N PHE A 64 15.26 -7.18 6.43
CA PHE A 64 15.79 -6.68 7.70
C PHE A 64 15.66 -7.69 8.87
N ASP A 65 14.72 -8.63 8.80
CA ASP A 65 14.61 -9.69 9.81
C ASP A 65 15.83 -10.63 9.79
N MET A 66 16.54 -10.70 8.64
CA MET A 66 17.76 -11.48 8.42
C MET A 66 19.04 -10.64 8.55
N ARG A 67 18.97 -9.44 9.12
CA ARG A 67 20.09 -8.47 9.18
C ARG A 67 21.37 -8.98 9.81
N ALA A 68 21.29 -10.00 10.67
CA ALA A 68 22.49 -10.56 11.33
C ALA A 68 23.45 -11.24 10.34
N THR A 69 22.91 -11.78 9.21
CA THR A 69 23.67 -12.44 8.14
C THR A 69 23.74 -11.62 6.87
N SER A 70 23.15 -10.41 6.85
CA SER A 70 23.09 -9.56 5.67
C SER A 70 24.13 -8.46 5.73
N SER A 71 24.58 -8.00 4.57
CA SER A 71 25.40 -6.81 4.42
C SER A 71 24.74 -5.81 3.49
N LEU A 72 25.00 -4.52 3.66
CA LEU A 72 24.47 -3.46 2.83
C LEU A 72 25.62 -2.61 2.29
N ASN A 73 25.79 -2.62 0.99
CA ASN A 73 26.78 -1.78 0.30
C ASN A 73 26.04 -0.85 -0.68
N VAL A 74 25.78 0.38 -0.22
CA VAL A 74 25.13 1.45 -0.98
C VAL A 74 25.73 2.81 -0.61
N ASP A 75 25.65 3.77 -1.52
CA ASP A 75 26.16 5.13 -1.33
C ASP A 75 25.27 5.96 -0.39
N ALA A 76 23.95 5.73 -0.46
CA ALA A 76 22.97 6.45 0.33
C ALA A 76 21.82 5.55 0.80
N CYS A 77 21.13 5.96 1.87
CA CYS A 77 19.91 5.33 2.37
C CYS A 77 18.85 6.38 2.73
N VAL A 78 17.66 6.25 2.18
CA VAL A 78 16.47 7.05 2.51
C VAL A 78 15.59 6.25 3.46
N PHE A 79 15.33 6.79 4.64
CA PHE A 79 14.43 6.19 5.63
C PHE A 79 13.02 6.80 5.48
N ALA A 80 12.16 6.14 4.71
CA ALA A 80 10.76 6.56 4.58
C ALA A 80 10.01 6.43 5.91
N PHE A 81 10.37 5.43 6.71
CA PHE A 81 10.01 5.33 8.11
C PHE A 81 11.28 5.31 8.98
N PRO A 82 11.43 6.24 9.95
CA PRO A 82 12.65 6.35 10.76
C PRO A 82 12.64 5.36 11.94
N ASP A 83 12.73 4.07 11.63
CA ASP A 83 12.93 2.99 12.58
C ASP A 83 14.35 3.05 13.16
N ALA A 84 14.46 3.15 14.48
CA ALA A 84 15.73 3.34 15.15
C ALA A 84 16.69 2.13 14.99
N GLU A 85 16.17 0.90 14.94
CA GLU A 85 16.97 -0.31 14.73
C GLU A 85 17.54 -0.37 13.31
N VAL A 86 16.67 -0.10 12.31
CA VAL A 86 17.08 -0.05 10.90
C VAL A 86 18.14 1.03 10.70
N MET A 87 17.90 2.24 11.22
CA MET A 87 18.82 3.36 11.08
C MET A 87 20.16 3.09 11.75
N LYS A 88 20.16 2.48 12.94
CA LYS A 88 21.38 2.08 13.65
C LYS A 88 22.16 1.04 12.85
N TRP A 89 21.48 0.03 12.32
CA TRP A 89 22.10 -1.03 11.53
C TRP A 89 22.70 -0.48 10.23
N VAL A 90 21.96 0.33 9.47
CA VAL A 90 22.46 0.98 8.23
C VAL A 90 23.69 1.85 8.50
N LYS A 91 23.71 2.59 9.62
CA LYS A 91 24.90 3.36 10.04
C LYS A 91 26.09 2.45 10.30
N ALA A 92 25.87 1.30 10.95
CA ALA A 92 26.93 0.32 11.24
C ALA A 92 27.47 -0.36 9.96
N GLN A 93 26.68 -0.44 8.88
CA GLN A 93 27.12 -0.90 7.55
C GLN A 93 28.03 0.13 6.82
N GLY A 94 28.27 1.30 7.40
CA GLY A 94 29.15 2.31 6.82
C GLY A 94 28.51 3.17 5.73
N VAL A 95 27.18 3.12 5.54
CA VAL A 95 26.49 3.95 4.56
C VAL A 95 26.71 5.43 4.88
N LYS A 96 27.27 6.18 3.92
CA LYS A 96 27.75 7.56 4.15
C LYS A 96 26.58 8.55 4.23
N ASN A 97 25.64 8.51 3.28
CA ASN A 97 24.52 9.45 3.20
C ASN A 97 23.26 8.78 3.74
N ARG A 98 22.72 9.30 4.82
CA ARG A 98 21.56 8.72 5.53
C ARG A 98 20.51 9.78 5.74
N ILE A 99 19.48 9.73 4.91
CA ILE A 99 18.43 10.74 4.77
C ILE A 99 17.19 10.30 5.55
N ALA A 100 16.64 11.16 6.41
CA ALA A 100 15.41 10.90 7.14
C ALA A 100 14.62 12.17 7.43
N THR A 101 13.34 12.02 7.86
CA THR A 101 12.59 13.17 8.40
C THR A 101 13.22 13.68 9.71
N GLY A 102 13.32 14.98 9.88
CA GLY A 102 13.88 15.62 11.10
C GLY A 102 12.98 15.55 12.34
N SER A 103 11.76 15.01 12.23
CA SER A 103 10.74 15.01 13.31
C SER A 103 10.94 13.91 14.37
N ARG A 104 11.92 13.01 14.24
CA ARG A 104 12.11 11.87 15.14
C ARG A 104 13.51 11.89 15.78
N ILE A 105 13.60 11.52 17.06
CA ILE A 105 14.88 11.47 17.81
C ILE A 105 15.89 10.53 17.13
N ALA A 106 15.43 9.38 16.60
CA ALA A 106 16.28 8.43 15.88
C ALA A 106 16.99 9.10 14.70
N SER A 107 16.31 9.99 13.98
CA SER A 107 16.89 10.73 12.85
C SER A 107 18.04 11.63 13.28
N TRP A 108 17.95 12.28 14.43
CA TRP A 108 19.04 13.10 14.97
C TRP A 108 20.26 12.29 15.36
N LYS A 109 20.07 11.04 15.79
CA LYS A 109 21.14 10.15 16.23
C LYS A 109 21.83 9.40 15.09
N PHE A 110 21.08 9.03 14.05
CA PHE A 110 21.55 8.08 13.05
C PHE A 110 21.56 8.60 11.61
N ALA A 111 20.73 9.59 11.24
CA ALA A 111 20.80 10.28 9.97
C ALA A 111 21.81 11.42 10.01
N ASN A 112 22.42 11.74 8.86
CA ASN A 112 23.28 12.91 8.71
C ASN A 112 22.67 13.97 7.78
N ASP A 113 21.63 13.59 7.07
CA ASP A 113 20.80 14.52 6.30
C ASP A 113 19.33 14.43 6.77
N ARG A 114 18.75 15.57 7.14
CA ARG A 114 17.42 15.64 7.76
C ARG A 114 16.52 16.60 7.00
N VAL A 115 15.42 16.06 6.50
CA VAL A 115 14.41 16.81 5.78
C VAL A 115 13.24 17.13 6.71
N PHE A 116 12.82 18.39 6.73
CA PHE A 116 11.77 18.85 7.62
C PHE A 116 10.45 19.03 6.85
N PHE A 117 9.45 18.24 7.22
CA PHE A 117 8.07 18.35 6.77
C PHE A 117 7.13 17.74 7.81
N SER A 118 5.86 18.11 7.79
CA SER A 118 4.85 17.62 8.73
C SER A 118 3.86 16.68 8.03
N ARG A 119 3.78 15.44 8.50
CA ARG A 119 2.71 14.53 8.09
C ARG A 119 1.37 14.84 8.75
N LYS A 120 1.39 15.43 9.95
CA LYS A 120 0.16 15.72 10.73
C LYS A 120 -0.64 16.88 10.14
N ASN A 121 0.05 17.90 9.65
CA ASN A 121 -0.55 19.17 9.20
C ASN A 121 -0.51 19.31 7.66
N SER A 122 -0.37 18.23 6.93
CA SER A 122 -0.32 18.26 5.47
C SER A 122 -1.61 17.72 4.87
N ASP A 123 -2.02 18.30 3.76
CA ASP A 123 -3.11 17.80 2.91
C ASP A 123 -2.59 16.87 1.80
N LEU A 124 -1.27 16.69 1.72
CA LEU A 124 -0.65 15.81 0.73
C LEU A 124 -0.84 14.34 1.09
N HIS A 125 -0.96 13.53 0.06
CA HIS A 125 -0.99 12.07 0.15
C HIS A 125 0.32 11.51 0.73
N GLU A 126 0.28 10.39 1.46
CA GLU A 126 1.48 9.79 2.08
C GLU A 126 2.57 9.50 1.03
N SER A 127 2.20 9.09 -0.19
CA SER A 127 3.17 8.92 -1.27
C SER A 127 3.86 10.23 -1.63
N GLN A 128 3.13 11.33 -1.74
CA GLN A 128 3.69 12.67 -2.02
C GLN A 128 4.63 13.13 -0.89
N LEU A 129 4.24 12.87 0.36
CA LEU A 129 5.06 13.20 1.54
C LEU A 129 6.41 12.47 1.53
N ASN A 130 6.46 11.26 0.98
CA ASN A 130 7.70 10.52 0.85
C ASN A 130 8.68 11.19 -0.13
N PHE A 131 8.21 11.91 -1.15
CA PHE A 131 9.08 12.63 -2.11
C PHE A 131 9.90 13.75 -1.46
N TYR A 132 9.47 14.33 -0.34
CA TYR A 132 10.30 15.27 0.39
C TYR A 132 11.66 14.69 0.76
N LEU A 133 11.75 13.38 0.98
CA LEU A 133 13.01 12.70 1.33
C LEU A 133 14.02 12.66 0.17
N LEU A 134 13.60 13.00 -1.05
CA LEU A 134 14.48 13.07 -2.21
C LEU A 134 15.07 14.48 -2.44
N ARG A 135 14.71 15.48 -1.63
CA ARG A 135 15.27 16.85 -1.71
C ARG A 135 16.80 16.91 -1.70
N PRO A 136 17.53 16.11 -0.89
CA PRO A 136 18.99 16.10 -0.94
C PRO A 136 19.59 15.70 -2.30
N PHE A 137 18.78 15.12 -3.18
CA PHE A 137 19.15 14.74 -4.54
C PHE A 137 18.69 15.76 -5.60
N GLY A 138 18.17 16.93 -5.17
CA GLY A 138 17.71 18.01 -6.03
C GLY A 138 16.25 17.92 -6.47
N VAL A 139 15.44 17.04 -5.85
CA VAL A 139 14.01 16.95 -6.10
C VAL A 139 13.27 17.99 -5.27
N GLU A 140 13.04 19.17 -5.82
CA GLU A 140 12.37 20.27 -5.13
C GLU A 140 10.83 20.18 -5.26
N ASP A 141 10.34 19.87 -6.45
CA ASP A 141 8.92 19.79 -6.75
C ASP A 141 8.36 18.41 -6.37
N ILE A 142 7.23 18.43 -5.67
CA ILE A 142 6.51 17.21 -5.29
C ILE A 142 5.58 16.84 -6.45
N PRO A 143 5.72 15.63 -7.03
CA PRO A 143 4.85 15.20 -8.12
C PRO A 143 3.38 15.16 -7.71
N SER A 144 2.49 15.43 -8.67
CA SER A 144 1.05 15.21 -8.51
C SER A 144 0.74 13.72 -8.35
N LEU A 145 -0.44 13.39 -7.83
CA LEU A 145 -0.86 11.98 -7.74
C LEU A 145 -1.02 11.34 -9.13
N GLU A 146 -1.37 12.15 -10.14
CA GLU A 146 -1.44 11.69 -11.52
C GLU A 146 -0.07 11.29 -12.06
N GLU A 147 0.99 12.02 -11.73
CA GLU A 147 2.36 11.63 -12.10
C GLU A 147 2.83 10.42 -11.29
N ILE A 148 2.56 10.38 -9.97
CA ILE A 148 2.93 9.27 -9.08
C ILE A 148 2.29 7.96 -9.54
N ARG A 149 1.08 8.00 -10.09
CA ARG A 149 0.38 6.85 -10.67
C ARG A 149 1.24 6.07 -11.67
N LEU A 150 2.08 6.75 -12.44
CA LEU A 150 2.96 6.11 -13.42
C LEU A 150 4.01 5.18 -12.78
N TRP A 151 4.29 5.36 -11.50
CA TRP A 151 5.28 4.58 -10.73
C TRP A 151 4.62 3.73 -9.65
N HIS A 152 3.31 3.83 -9.49
CA HIS A 152 2.53 3.05 -8.54
C HIS A 152 2.09 1.74 -9.20
N VAL A 153 3.04 0.82 -9.39
CA VAL A 153 2.85 -0.39 -10.19
C VAL A 153 3.36 -1.62 -9.45
N LEU A 154 2.52 -2.66 -9.39
CA LEU A 154 2.91 -4.01 -8.98
C LEU A 154 2.64 -4.98 -10.13
N LYS A 155 3.58 -5.89 -10.38
CA LYS A 155 3.45 -6.99 -11.34
C LYS A 155 3.46 -8.32 -10.58
N PRO A 156 2.41 -9.14 -10.66
CA PRO A 156 2.40 -10.45 -10.02
C PRO A 156 3.61 -11.29 -10.46
N GLN A 157 4.23 -12.00 -9.52
CA GLN A 157 5.38 -12.86 -9.77
C GLN A 157 5.01 -14.36 -9.89
N VAL A 158 3.76 -14.67 -9.59
CA VAL A 158 3.18 -16.02 -9.67
C VAL A 158 1.83 -15.95 -10.37
N GLU A 159 1.31 -17.07 -10.83
CA GLU A 159 -0.05 -17.17 -11.35
C GLU A 159 -1.08 -17.22 -10.21
N SER A 160 -2.31 -16.78 -10.48
CA SER A 160 -3.43 -16.93 -9.55
C SER A 160 -3.77 -18.41 -9.37
N PRO A 161 -3.85 -18.91 -8.12
CA PRO A 161 -4.26 -20.29 -7.87
C PRO A 161 -5.78 -20.49 -8.00
N ILE A 162 -6.54 -19.40 -8.18
CA ILE A 162 -8.00 -19.45 -8.25
C ILE A 162 -8.43 -19.52 -9.71
N GLN A 163 -9.16 -20.58 -10.06
CA GLN A 163 -9.82 -20.70 -11.34
C GLN A 163 -11.07 -19.82 -11.34
N LEU A 164 -11.18 -18.94 -12.32
CA LEU A 164 -12.25 -17.98 -12.44
C LEU A 164 -13.34 -18.51 -13.37
N GLU A 165 -14.59 -18.28 -13.01
CA GLU A 165 -15.70 -18.55 -13.90
C GLU A 165 -15.73 -17.49 -15.02
N PRO A 166 -15.78 -17.91 -16.29
CA PRO A 166 -15.91 -16.95 -17.39
C PRO A 166 -17.29 -16.28 -17.34
N ASN A 167 -17.33 -15.04 -17.82
CA ASN A 167 -18.55 -14.24 -18.02
C ASN A 167 -19.20 -13.65 -16.75
N LYS A 168 -18.53 -13.67 -15.62
CA LYS A 168 -18.98 -12.94 -14.42
C LYS A 168 -17.99 -11.86 -14.01
N ARG A 169 -18.50 -10.77 -13.46
CA ARG A 169 -17.71 -9.71 -12.85
C ARG A 169 -17.15 -10.20 -11.50
N LEU A 170 -15.87 -10.01 -11.29
CA LEU A 170 -15.16 -10.54 -10.13
C LEU A 170 -14.91 -9.42 -9.13
N VAL A 171 -15.56 -9.49 -7.98
CA VAL A 171 -15.46 -8.48 -6.93
C VAL A 171 -14.77 -9.09 -5.69
N VAL A 172 -13.81 -8.39 -5.15
CA VAL A 172 -13.14 -8.78 -3.90
C VAL A 172 -13.63 -7.89 -2.76
N PHE A 173 -14.08 -8.50 -1.68
CA PHE A 173 -14.31 -7.83 -0.41
C PHE A 173 -13.16 -8.14 0.57
N HIS A 174 -12.44 -7.09 1.00
CA HIS A 174 -11.49 -7.21 2.10
C HIS A 174 -12.05 -6.48 3.32
N MET A 175 -12.81 -7.21 4.12
CA MET A 175 -13.79 -6.67 5.06
C MET A 175 -13.17 -6.12 6.35
N LEU A 176 -12.04 -6.69 6.80
CA LEU A 176 -11.49 -6.39 8.12
C LEU A 176 -10.07 -5.82 8.00
N SER A 177 -9.63 -5.17 9.06
CA SER A 177 -8.27 -4.69 9.25
C SER A 177 -7.75 -5.13 10.63
N LYS A 178 -6.44 -5.21 10.78
CA LYS A 178 -5.79 -5.45 12.10
C LYS A 178 -5.67 -4.15 12.92
N GLY A 179 -6.68 -3.28 12.84
CA GLY A 179 -6.66 -1.98 13.53
C GLY A 179 -5.95 -0.85 12.76
N SER A 180 -5.56 -1.09 11.50
CA SER A 180 -4.94 -0.06 10.64
C SER A 180 -5.95 0.91 10.04
N ALA A 181 -7.23 0.55 10.01
CA ALA A 181 -8.30 1.36 9.44
C ALA A 181 -9.60 1.18 10.24
N LEU A 182 -10.48 2.17 10.17
CA LEU A 182 -11.85 2.03 10.60
C LEU A 182 -12.58 1.11 9.61
N ASN A 183 -13.21 0.06 10.11
CA ASN A 183 -13.85 -0.93 9.24
C ASN A 183 -15.26 -0.49 8.82
N TRP A 184 -15.65 -0.88 7.62
CA TRP A 184 -17.04 -0.95 7.22
C TRP A 184 -17.69 -2.21 7.82
N SER A 185 -18.95 -2.16 8.23
CA SER A 185 -19.54 -3.25 9.00
C SER A 185 -19.85 -4.49 8.16
N LEU A 186 -19.80 -5.68 8.77
CA LEU A 186 -20.18 -6.93 8.07
C LEU A 186 -21.63 -6.92 7.57
N PRO A 187 -22.64 -6.38 8.30
CA PRO A 187 -23.99 -6.20 7.77
C PRO A 187 -24.01 -5.37 6.48
N GLN A 188 -23.28 -4.27 6.40
CA GLN A 188 -23.22 -3.43 5.18
C GLN A 188 -22.58 -4.17 4.00
N TYR A 189 -21.53 -4.98 4.23
CA TYR A 189 -21.01 -5.89 3.21
C TYR A 189 -22.03 -6.94 2.78
N GLN A 190 -22.89 -7.42 3.70
CA GLN A 190 -23.96 -8.37 3.38
C GLN A 190 -25.04 -7.72 2.51
N GLU A 191 -25.40 -6.46 2.79
CA GLU A 191 -26.33 -5.66 1.99
C GLU A 191 -25.74 -5.41 0.60
N LEU A 192 -24.47 -5.04 0.47
CA LEU A 192 -23.81 -4.89 -0.82
C LEU A 192 -23.80 -6.20 -1.61
N ALA A 193 -23.52 -7.33 -0.95
CA ALA A 193 -23.57 -8.64 -1.61
C ALA A 193 -24.95 -8.98 -2.17
N ALA A 194 -26.02 -8.59 -1.46
CA ALA A 194 -27.39 -8.77 -1.92
C ALA A 194 -27.77 -7.89 -3.14
N LEU A 195 -27.12 -6.73 -3.29
CA LEU A 195 -27.27 -5.85 -4.46
C LEU A 195 -26.50 -6.37 -5.70
N LEU A 196 -25.58 -7.32 -5.56
CA LEU A 196 -24.77 -7.90 -6.62
C LEU A 196 -25.31 -9.27 -7.02
N PRO A 197 -26.14 -9.39 -8.10
CA PRO A 197 -26.83 -10.63 -8.42
C PRO A 197 -25.86 -11.75 -8.83
N ALA A 198 -26.13 -12.97 -8.37
CA ALA A 198 -25.32 -14.17 -8.64
C ALA A 198 -25.21 -14.53 -10.13
N ALA A 199 -26.11 -14.03 -10.98
CA ALA A 199 -26.03 -14.21 -12.43
C ALA A 199 -24.84 -13.47 -13.04
N ASP A 200 -24.50 -12.28 -12.50
CA ASP A 200 -23.54 -11.36 -13.10
C ASP A 200 -22.23 -11.26 -12.30
N PHE A 201 -22.24 -11.65 -11.02
CA PHE A 201 -21.11 -11.44 -10.10
C PHE A 201 -20.67 -12.71 -9.40
N ASN A 202 -19.35 -12.82 -9.20
CA ASN A 202 -18.74 -13.68 -8.19
C ASN A 202 -17.99 -12.79 -7.19
N ILE A 203 -18.27 -13.00 -5.91
CA ILE A 203 -17.68 -12.22 -4.82
C ILE A 203 -16.72 -13.10 -4.03
N TYR A 204 -15.53 -12.62 -3.85
CA TYR A 204 -14.46 -13.30 -3.11
C TYR A 204 -14.12 -12.53 -1.84
N ILE A 205 -14.16 -13.21 -0.71
CA ILE A 205 -13.83 -12.62 0.58
C ILE A 205 -12.39 -12.98 0.92
N THR A 206 -11.54 -11.97 1.11
CA THR A 206 -10.14 -12.14 1.45
C THR A 206 -9.84 -11.63 2.86
N GLY A 207 -8.81 -12.19 3.47
CA GLY A 207 -8.36 -11.87 4.83
C GLY A 207 -7.42 -12.93 5.36
N THR A 208 -6.91 -12.72 6.56
CA THR A 208 -6.20 -13.76 7.32
C THR A 208 -7.17 -14.82 7.83
N GLU A 209 -6.66 -15.98 8.27
CA GLU A 209 -7.51 -17.01 8.89
C GLU A 209 -8.21 -16.49 10.16
N GLU A 210 -7.52 -15.69 10.95
CA GLU A 210 -8.10 -15.05 12.15
C GLU A 210 -9.29 -14.15 11.82
N GLU A 211 -9.17 -13.34 10.77
CA GLU A 211 -10.26 -12.51 10.23
C GLU A 211 -11.39 -13.39 9.69
N GLY A 212 -11.07 -14.48 9.01
CA GLY A 212 -12.04 -15.45 8.51
C GLY A 212 -12.89 -16.08 9.60
N VAL A 213 -12.31 -16.44 10.73
CA VAL A 213 -13.06 -16.94 11.90
C VAL A 213 -14.12 -15.92 12.36
N ARG A 214 -13.78 -14.62 12.38
CA ARG A 214 -14.71 -13.55 12.75
C ARG A 214 -15.78 -13.33 11.68
N ILE A 215 -15.41 -13.38 10.42
CA ILE A 215 -16.32 -13.20 9.27
C ILE A 215 -17.35 -14.33 9.25
N ARG A 216 -16.92 -15.58 9.29
CA ARG A 216 -17.80 -16.77 9.26
C ARG A 216 -18.85 -16.83 10.37
N LYS A 217 -18.63 -16.15 11.50
CA LYS A 217 -19.61 -16.06 12.60
C LYS A 217 -20.75 -15.08 12.32
N ASN A 218 -20.52 -14.05 11.51
CA ASN A 218 -21.41 -12.89 11.40
C ASN A 218 -21.76 -12.53 9.95
N PHE A 219 -21.34 -13.33 8.97
CA PHE A 219 -21.55 -13.11 7.55
C PHE A 219 -22.07 -14.39 6.88
N ARG A 220 -23.10 -14.30 6.04
CA ARG A 220 -23.69 -15.44 5.33
C ARG A 220 -23.03 -15.60 3.97
N PHE A 221 -22.68 -16.83 3.62
CA PHE A 221 -22.09 -17.18 2.34
C PHE A 221 -23.15 -17.83 1.44
N ASP A 222 -23.64 -17.07 0.47
CA ASP A 222 -24.52 -17.56 -0.58
C ASP A 222 -23.70 -18.17 -1.74
N SER A 223 -24.36 -18.74 -2.75
CA SER A 223 -23.72 -19.53 -3.80
C SER A 223 -22.67 -18.79 -4.65
N HIS A 224 -22.74 -17.45 -4.73
CA HIS A 224 -21.80 -16.61 -5.48
C HIS A 224 -20.73 -15.94 -4.60
N LEU A 225 -20.69 -16.28 -3.32
CA LEU A 225 -19.70 -15.79 -2.37
C LEU A 225 -18.71 -16.90 -2.02
N THR A 226 -17.43 -16.64 -2.23
CA THR A 226 -16.34 -17.59 -1.97
C THR A 226 -15.43 -17.08 -0.86
N ASP A 227 -15.30 -17.85 0.21
CA ASP A 227 -14.37 -17.56 1.31
C ASP A 227 -12.94 -17.96 0.92
N LEU A 228 -12.06 -16.99 0.78
CA LEU A 228 -10.62 -17.15 0.55
C LEU A 228 -9.78 -16.73 1.77
N THR A 229 -10.41 -16.46 2.92
CA THR A 229 -9.67 -16.08 4.13
C THR A 229 -8.72 -17.17 4.58
N GLY A 230 -7.44 -16.81 4.82
CA GLY A 230 -6.38 -17.75 5.21
C GLY A 230 -5.87 -18.67 4.09
N LYS A 231 -6.44 -18.63 2.87
CA LYS A 231 -6.13 -19.59 1.80
C LYS A 231 -5.06 -19.14 0.83
N LEU A 232 -4.72 -17.85 0.81
CA LEU A 232 -3.76 -17.28 -0.13
C LEU A 232 -2.52 -16.75 0.61
N SER A 233 -1.35 -17.14 0.16
CA SER A 233 -0.12 -16.43 0.51
C SER A 233 -0.11 -15.02 -0.11
N LEU A 234 0.74 -14.12 0.36
CA LEU A 234 0.78 -12.76 -0.17
C LEU A 234 1.09 -12.69 -1.68
N PRO A 235 2.05 -13.45 -2.25
CA PRO A 235 2.24 -13.52 -3.71
C PRO A 235 0.97 -13.98 -4.45
N GLN A 236 0.29 -15.00 -3.92
CA GLN A 236 -0.96 -15.51 -4.50
C GLN A 236 -2.10 -14.50 -4.40
N LEU A 237 -2.17 -13.75 -3.31
CA LEU A 237 -3.17 -12.68 -3.14
C LEU A 237 -2.96 -11.55 -4.16
N ILE A 238 -1.70 -11.12 -4.40
CA ILE A 238 -1.36 -10.12 -5.42
C ILE A 238 -1.80 -10.62 -6.80
N ALA A 239 -1.46 -11.87 -7.13
CA ALA A 239 -1.80 -12.49 -8.41
C ALA A 239 -3.33 -12.62 -8.59
N PHE A 240 -4.03 -13.08 -7.55
CA PHE A 240 -5.49 -13.20 -7.56
C PHE A 240 -6.19 -11.85 -7.73
N ILE A 241 -5.79 -10.84 -6.94
CA ILE A 241 -6.36 -9.48 -7.07
C ILE A 241 -6.18 -8.96 -8.50
N ALA A 242 -5.01 -9.18 -9.11
CA ALA A 242 -4.74 -8.73 -10.48
C ALA A 242 -5.66 -9.35 -11.56
N THR A 243 -6.31 -10.47 -11.25
CA THR A 243 -7.28 -11.12 -12.16
C THR A 243 -8.72 -10.67 -11.91
N CYS A 244 -8.98 -9.91 -10.85
CA CYS A 244 -10.31 -9.43 -10.51
C CYS A 244 -10.64 -8.10 -11.20
N GLU A 245 -11.91 -7.73 -11.20
CA GLU A 245 -12.34 -6.45 -11.75
C GLU A 245 -12.29 -5.32 -10.73
N THR A 246 -12.74 -5.60 -9.52
CA THR A 246 -12.91 -4.59 -8.46
C THR A 246 -12.55 -5.16 -7.10
N LEU A 247 -11.94 -4.32 -6.25
CA LEU A 247 -11.77 -4.60 -4.83
C LEU A 247 -12.39 -3.48 -4.01
N VAL A 248 -13.18 -3.86 -2.99
CA VAL A 248 -13.80 -2.94 -2.01
C VAL A 248 -13.18 -3.22 -0.64
N ALA A 249 -12.65 -2.19 -0.01
CA ALA A 249 -12.07 -2.28 1.33
C ALA A 249 -11.97 -0.92 2.01
N ALA A 250 -11.84 -0.90 3.33
CA ALA A 250 -11.30 0.24 4.05
C ALA A 250 -9.79 0.42 3.71
N SER A 251 -9.15 1.44 4.30
CA SER A 251 -7.72 1.76 4.07
C SER A 251 -6.80 0.61 4.54
N THR A 252 -6.65 -0.42 3.73
CA THR A 252 -5.88 -1.64 4.02
C THR A 252 -4.85 -1.96 2.95
N GLY A 253 -3.89 -2.84 3.25
CA GLY A 253 -2.89 -3.28 2.28
C GLY A 253 -3.48 -3.78 0.96
N PRO A 254 -4.49 -4.69 0.95
CA PRO A 254 -5.14 -5.16 -0.27
C PRO A 254 -5.78 -4.07 -1.14
N LEU A 255 -6.29 -2.99 -0.57
CA LEU A 255 -6.77 -1.84 -1.33
C LEU A 255 -5.66 -1.19 -2.16
N HIS A 256 -4.48 -0.98 -1.55
CA HIS A 256 -3.31 -0.44 -2.24
C HIS A 256 -2.73 -1.43 -3.25
N ILE A 257 -2.79 -2.76 -2.98
CA ILE A 257 -2.44 -3.79 -3.97
C ILE A 257 -3.34 -3.66 -5.20
N ALA A 258 -4.67 -3.59 -5.00
CA ALA A 258 -5.65 -3.49 -6.08
C ALA A 258 -5.37 -2.29 -7.00
N SER A 259 -5.11 -1.12 -6.41
CA SER A 259 -4.77 0.07 -7.18
C SER A 259 -3.43 -0.06 -7.93
N ALA A 260 -2.42 -0.68 -7.31
CA ALA A 260 -1.10 -0.82 -7.90
C ALA A 260 -1.01 -1.91 -8.99
N VAL A 261 -1.87 -2.95 -8.95
CA VAL A 261 -2.01 -3.91 -10.06
C VAL A 261 -2.94 -3.41 -11.17
N GLY A 262 -3.58 -2.25 -11.00
CA GLY A 262 -4.36 -1.56 -12.02
C GLY A 262 -5.84 -1.96 -12.12
N ILE A 263 -6.39 -2.73 -11.18
CA ILE A 263 -7.82 -3.00 -11.12
C ILE A 263 -8.59 -1.84 -10.46
N ARG A 264 -9.90 -1.87 -10.52
CA ARG A 264 -10.74 -0.91 -9.79
C ARG A 264 -10.59 -1.11 -8.29
N ALA A 265 -10.15 -0.06 -7.59
CA ALA A 265 -9.98 -0.06 -6.14
C ALA A 265 -10.94 0.95 -5.52
N ILE A 266 -11.94 0.49 -4.74
CA ILE A 266 -12.90 1.34 -4.05
C ILE A 266 -12.55 1.36 -2.57
N GLY A 267 -12.01 2.49 -2.12
CA GLY A 267 -11.61 2.71 -0.73
C GLY A 267 -12.72 3.35 0.10
N LEU A 268 -12.94 2.84 1.30
CA LEU A 268 -13.93 3.36 2.25
C LEU A 268 -13.19 4.05 3.41
N TYR A 269 -13.49 5.32 3.66
CA TYR A 269 -12.71 6.15 4.56
C TYR A 269 -13.55 6.95 5.55
N PRO A 270 -13.02 7.19 6.78
CA PRO A 270 -13.53 8.27 7.62
C PRO A 270 -13.00 9.62 7.13
N SER A 271 -13.73 10.69 7.38
CA SER A 271 -13.24 12.07 7.19
C SER A 271 -12.19 12.49 8.22
N GLN A 272 -12.11 11.74 9.33
CA GLN A 272 -11.21 12.05 10.45
C GLN A 272 -9.74 11.88 10.10
N ARG A 273 -8.92 12.89 10.44
CA ARG A 273 -7.45 12.80 10.38
C ARG A 273 -6.90 11.91 11.50
N PRO A 274 -5.85 11.13 11.24
CA PRO A 274 -5.03 11.06 10.01
C PRO A 274 -5.50 10.01 8.99
N MET A 275 -6.68 9.40 9.15
CA MET A 275 -7.15 8.25 8.36
C MET A 275 -7.95 8.65 7.11
N HIS A 276 -8.14 9.94 6.85
CA HIS A 276 -8.94 10.48 5.76
C HIS A 276 -8.39 10.15 4.35
N PRO A 277 -9.23 10.17 3.30
CA PRO A 277 -8.80 9.77 1.95
C PRO A 277 -7.71 10.68 1.35
N GLY A 278 -7.67 11.96 1.67
CA GLY A 278 -6.64 12.87 1.20
C GLY A 278 -5.22 12.39 1.48
N ARG A 279 -5.04 11.58 2.55
CA ARG A 279 -3.75 10.99 2.89
C ARG A 279 -3.56 9.56 2.36
N TRP A 280 -4.63 8.75 2.24
CA TRP A 280 -4.51 7.31 2.06
C TRP A 280 -5.37 6.73 0.94
N MET A 281 -6.04 7.57 0.11
CA MET A 281 -6.84 7.05 -0.99
C MET A 281 -5.97 6.17 -1.92
N PRO A 282 -6.56 5.16 -2.59
CA PRO A 282 -5.82 4.36 -3.55
C PRO A 282 -5.36 5.23 -4.73
N ILE A 283 -4.12 5.01 -5.20
CA ILE A 283 -3.54 5.73 -6.34
C ILE A 283 -3.68 4.84 -7.58
N GLY A 284 -4.47 5.24 -8.56
CA GLY A 284 -4.67 4.45 -9.77
C GLY A 284 -5.64 5.13 -10.72
N GLU A 285 -5.63 4.72 -11.98
CA GLU A 285 -6.54 5.26 -12.99
C GLU A 285 -8.00 4.89 -12.71
N ARG A 286 -8.21 3.68 -12.19
CA ARG A 286 -9.51 3.13 -11.83
C ARG A 286 -9.79 3.19 -10.32
N ALA A 287 -8.98 3.97 -9.58
CA ALA A 287 -9.14 4.13 -8.16
C ALA A 287 -10.27 5.11 -7.82
N ALA A 288 -11.04 4.79 -6.81
CA ALA A 288 -12.10 5.63 -6.29
C ALA A 288 -12.18 5.51 -4.76
N TYR A 289 -12.85 6.43 -4.12
CA TYR A 289 -13.15 6.34 -2.70
C TYR A 289 -14.53 6.89 -2.38
N LEU A 290 -15.04 6.47 -1.23
CA LEU A 290 -16.17 7.03 -0.53
C LEU A 290 -15.71 7.46 0.86
N GLU A 291 -16.21 8.59 1.31
CA GLU A 291 -15.86 9.18 2.59
C GLU A 291 -17.10 9.27 3.48
N ASP A 292 -16.98 8.75 4.68
CA ASP A 292 -17.97 8.90 5.73
C ASP A 292 -18.00 10.36 6.20
N GLY A 293 -19.11 11.04 6.02
CA GLY A 293 -19.28 12.44 6.44
C GLY A 293 -19.41 12.64 7.97
N VAL A 294 -19.39 11.58 8.77
CA VAL A 294 -19.53 11.63 10.23
C VAL A 294 -18.18 11.79 10.92
N VAL A 295 -18.03 12.81 11.75
CA VAL A 295 -16.74 13.24 12.33
C VAL A 295 -16.47 12.69 13.74
N ASP A 296 -17.45 12.16 14.46
CA ASP A 296 -17.30 11.84 15.90
C ASP A 296 -17.33 10.35 16.21
N ASP A 297 -16.38 9.89 17.05
CA ASP A 297 -16.27 8.61 17.79
C ASP A 297 -16.88 7.34 17.16
N ALA A 298 -17.03 7.32 15.84
CA ALA A 298 -17.57 6.18 15.13
C ALA A 298 -16.61 4.99 15.23
N THR A 299 -17.16 3.84 15.60
CA THR A 299 -16.44 2.56 15.63
C THR A 299 -16.46 1.83 14.28
N VAL A 300 -17.33 2.27 13.36
CA VAL A 300 -17.51 1.76 11.99
C VAL A 300 -17.85 2.89 11.04
N LEU A 301 -17.55 2.69 9.74
CA LEU A 301 -17.88 3.66 8.69
C LEU A 301 -19.40 3.66 8.41
N ASN A 302 -19.98 4.85 8.29
CA ASN A 302 -21.40 5.05 7.97
C ASN A 302 -21.55 5.42 6.47
N ILE A 303 -21.21 4.48 5.61
CA ILE A 303 -21.38 4.55 4.15
C ILE A 303 -22.44 3.51 3.77
N SER A 304 -23.44 3.84 2.97
CA SER A 304 -24.49 2.89 2.60
C SER A 304 -24.00 1.87 1.56
N ALA A 305 -24.66 0.72 1.49
CA ALA A 305 -24.37 -0.31 0.49
C ALA A 305 -24.69 0.19 -0.92
N GLU A 306 -25.74 1.00 -1.07
CA GLU A 306 -26.16 1.63 -2.30
C GLU A 306 -25.11 2.58 -2.86
N GLU A 307 -24.49 3.42 -2.03
CA GLU A 307 -23.39 4.32 -2.45
C GLU A 307 -22.20 3.52 -2.99
N VAL A 308 -21.85 2.42 -2.33
CA VAL A 308 -20.76 1.53 -2.80
C VAL A 308 -21.16 0.82 -4.10
N PHE A 309 -22.40 0.35 -4.22
CA PHE A 309 -22.93 -0.29 -5.42
C PHE A 309 -22.92 0.67 -6.61
N GLU A 310 -23.40 1.90 -6.45
CA GLU A 310 -23.33 2.93 -7.49
C GLU A 310 -21.88 3.19 -7.91
N LYS A 311 -20.96 3.30 -6.93
CA LYS A 311 -19.55 3.50 -7.19
C LYS A 311 -18.90 2.34 -7.92
N LEU A 312 -19.39 1.11 -7.73
CA LEU A 312 -18.89 -0.10 -8.36
C LEU A 312 -19.32 -0.19 -9.84
N ASN A 313 -20.45 0.40 -10.21
CA ASN A 313 -21.01 0.34 -11.56
C ASN A 313 -20.67 1.56 -12.44
N ASN A 314 -20.21 2.66 -11.84
CA ASN A 314 -19.74 3.88 -12.52
C ASN A 314 -18.25 3.83 -12.82
#